data_e3bbb653edb60c656a540a32835f9d81
#
_entry.id   e3bbb653edb60c656a540a32835f9d81
#
_cell.length_a   1.000
_cell.length_b   1.000
_cell.length_c   1.000
_cell.angle_alpha   90.00
_cell.angle_beta   90.00
_cell.angle_gamma   90.00
#
_symmetry.space_group_name_H-M   'P 1'
#
loop_
_entity.id
_entity.type
_entity.pdbx_description
1 polymer ?
#
loop_
_entity_poly.entity_id
_entity_poly.type
_entity_poly.pdbx_seq_one_letter_code
_entity_poly.pdbx_strand_id
1 'polypeptide(L)'
;MAVDAAGTGARGDDSETMRTTVVEAEPEAIAIDPRATALVIIDMQRDFLEPGGFGETLGNDVSLLKAAIEPIGNLLSDARERGMLVIHTREGHRSDLSDAHTAKVERGAPSLRIGAPGPMGRILVRGEPGHEIIAALAPVAGEPVVDKPGKGAFYATDLHEILRNRRIDTLVVCGVTTEVCVHTTVREANDRGYRAVVLGDCCASYFQEFHEVGLRMIAAQGGIFGWVSSSTDVLAGIAALDQAA
;
A
#
# COMPACT_ATOMS: atom_id res chain seq x y z
N MET A 1 43.97 -12.70 46.82
CA MET A 1 43.01 -13.51 46.09
C MET A 1 42.54 -12.68 44.90
N ALA A 2 43.01 -13.03 43.72
CA ALA A 2 42.63 -12.38 42.46
C ALA A 2 41.29 -12.96 42.02
N VAL A 3 40.35 -12.09 41.62
CA VAL A 3 39.14 -12.50 40.90
C VAL A 3 39.27 -12.04 39.45
N ASP A 4 39.36 -13.05 38.62
CA ASP A 4 39.42 -12.95 37.17
C ASP A 4 38.15 -12.31 36.60
N ALA A 5 38.31 -11.31 35.74
CA ALA A 5 37.30 -10.77 34.88
C ALA A 5 37.41 -11.44 33.52
N ALA A 6 36.54 -12.36 33.23
CA ALA A 6 36.41 -12.93 31.89
C ALA A 6 35.02 -12.71 31.35
N GLY A 7 34.93 -12.22 30.12
CA GLY A 7 33.72 -12.32 29.31
C GLY A 7 33.30 -11.07 28.60
N THR A 8 34.18 -10.48 27.77
CA THR A 8 33.72 -9.62 26.67
C THR A 8 33.16 -10.51 25.56
N GLY A 9 31.87 -10.79 25.61
CA GLY A 9 31.17 -11.37 24.48
C GLY A 9 31.26 -10.42 23.29
N ALA A 10 31.96 -10.81 22.26
CA ALA A 10 31.98 -10.16 20.98
C ALA A 10 30.52 -10.09 20.46
N ARG A 11 29.96 -8.88 20.41
CA ARG A 11 28.79 -8.63 19.59
C ARG A 11 29.25 -8.82 18.14
N GLY A 12 28.66 -9.79 17.45
CA GLY A 12 28.87 -9.98 16.04
C GLY A 12 28.69 -8.64 15.32
N ASP A 13 29.65 -8.34 14.49
CA ASP A 13 29.61 -7.22 13.56
C ASP A 13 28.59 -7.56 12.47
N ASP A 14 27.30 -7.26 12.73
CA ASP A 14 26.23 -7.29 11.75
C ASP A 14 26.29 -6.03 10.86
N SER A 15 27.49 -5.65 10.41
CA SER A 15 27.64 -4.71 9.29
C SER A 15 27.35 -5.45 7.96
N GLU A 16 26.15 -5.99 7.84
CA GLU A 16 25.61 -6.35 6.53
C GLU A 16 25.46 -5.07 5.74
N THR A 17 26.38 -4.82 4.82
CA THR A 17 26.50 -3.59 4.03
C THR A 17 25.13 -3.21 3.48
N MET A 18 24.61 -2.05 3.85
CA MET A 18 23.36 -1.52 3.30
C MET A 18 23.49 -1.48 1.77
N ARG A 19 22.72 -2.29 1.07
CA ARG A 19 22.67 -2.30 -0.38
C ARG A 19 21.55 -1.36 -0.82
N THR A 20 21.88 -0.10 -1.02
CA THR A 20 20.94 0.89 -1.57
C THR A 20 21.04 0.95 -3.08
N THR A 21 19.90 1.18 -3.71
CA THR A 21 19.81 1.53 -5.13
C THR A 21 19.13 2.87 -5.29
N VAL A 22 19.39 3.52 -6.42
CA VAL A 22 18.75 4.79 -6.81
C VAL A 22 17.58 4.47 -7.73
N VAL A 23 16.42 5.04 -7.41
CA VAL A 23 15.20 4.97 -8.20
C VAL A 23 14.89 6.35 -8.74
N GLU A 24 14.69 6.47 -10.04
CA GLU A 24 14.25 7.71 -10.67
C GLU A 24 12.83 8.07 -10.20
N ALA A 25 12.64 9.29 -9.76
CA ALA A 25 11.38 9.76 -9.18
C ALA A 25 11.26 11.28 -9.26
N GLU A 26 10.07 11.80 -9.12
CA GLU A 26 9.79 13.21 -8.90
C GLU A 26 9.59 13.49 -7.40
N PRO A 27 10.13 14.61 -6.87
CA PRO A 27 10.82 15.71 -7.56
C PRO A 27 12.32 15.43 -7.84
N GLU A 28 12.87 14.37 -7.29
CA GLU A 28 14.27 13.96 -7.45
C GLU A 28 14.41 12.45 -7.23
N ALA A 29 15.47 11.85 -7.74
CA ALA A 29 15.76 10.44 -7.54
C ALA A 29 15.94 10.12 -6.04
N ILE A 30 15.47 8.94 -5.63
CA ILE A 30 15.52 8.49 -4.23
C ILE A 30 16.35 7.23 -4.07
N ALA A 31 17.21 7.19 -3.06
CA ALA A 31 17.92 5.98 -2.66
C ALA A 31 17.05 5.13 -1.73
N ILE A 32 16.86 3.86 -2.06
CA ILE A 32 16.11 2.88 -1.25
C ILE A 32 16.96 1.64 -0.95
N ASP A 33 16.75 1.03 0.22
CA ASP A 33 17.25 -0.31 0.55
C ASP A 33 16.04 -1.28 0.45
N PRO A 34 16.02 -2.25 -0.46
CA PRO A 34 14.90 -3.19 -0.60
C PRO A 34 14.56 -3.96 0.69
N ARG A 35 15.53 -4.16 1.59
CA ARG A 35 15.33 -4.84 2.88
C ARG A 35 14.62 -3.96 3.91
N ALA A 36 14.75 -2.63 3.77
CA ALA A 36 14.07 -1.63 4.60
C ALA A 36 12.85 -1.02 3.88
N THR A 37 12.46 -1.60 2.74
CA THR A 37 11.34 -1.14 1.91
C THR A 37 10.21 -2.16 1.92
N ALA A 38 8.97 -1.70 2.06
CA ALA A 38 7.78 -2.53 1.90
C ALA A 38 6.99 -2.11 0.65
N LEU A 39 6.52 -3.10 -0.12
CA LEU A 39 5.50 -2.90 -1.14
C LEU A 39 4.12 -2.91 -0.47
N VAL A 40 3.40 -1.80 -0.52
CA VAL A 40 2.07 -1.66 0.07
C VAL A 40 1.03 -1.51 -1.03
N ILE A 41 0.21 -2.54 -1.20
CA ILE A 41 -0.82 -2.62 -2.24
C ILE A 41 -2.17 -2.26 -1.62
N ILE A 42 -2.70 -1.10 -2.00
CA ILE A 42 -3.87 -0.49 -1.39
C ILE A 42 -5.15 -0.93 -2.11
N ASP A 43 -6.02 -1.61 -1.38
CA ASP A 43 -7.44 -1.85 -1.67
C ASP A 43 -7.75 -2.38 -3.09
N MET A 44 -6.94 -3.30 -3.59
CA MET A 44 -7.19 -3.94 -4.88
C MET A 44 -8.32 -4.99 -4.76
N GLN A 45 -9.49 -4.52 -4.26
CA GLN A 45 -10.67 -5.33 -3.91
C GLN A 45 -11.66 -5.42 -5.06
N ARG A 46 -12.43 -6.51 -5.09
CA ARG A 46 -13.50 -6.74 -6.06
C ARG A 46 -14.58 -5.66 -6.02
N ASP A 47 -14.92 -5.16 -4.82
CA ASP A 47 -15.85 -4.04 -4.64
C ASP A 47 -15.46 -2.78 -5.41
N PHE A 48 -14.17 -2.55 -5.64
CA PHE A 48 -13.70 -1.37 -6.38
C PHE A 48 -13.42 -1.63 -7.86
N LEU A 49 -12.95 -2.83 -8.22
CA LEU A 49 -12.41 -3.12 -9.55
C LEU A 49 -13.32 -3.94 -10.45
N GLU A 50 -14.29 -4.68 -9.89
CA GLU A 50 -15.10 -5.61 -10.69
C GLU A 50 -16.53 -5.09 -10.91
N PRO A 51 -17.14 -5.40 -12.08
CA PRO A 51 -18.56 -5.17 -12.28
C PRO A 51 -19.41 -5.85 -11.21
N GLY A 52 -20.44 -5.17 -10.74
CA GLY A 52 -21.27 -5.61 -9.62
C GLY A 52 -20.74 -5.20 -8.25
N GLY A 53 -19.54 -4.63 -8.17
CA GLY A 53 -18.97 -4.12 -6.92
C GLY A 53 -19.50 -2.74 -6.52
N PHE A 54 -19.07 -2.29 -5.36
CA PHE A 54 -19.47 -0.99 -4.79
C PHE A 54 -19.11 0.19 -5.72
N GLY A 55 -17.94 0.15 -6.36
CA GLY A 55 -17.50 1.19 -7.29
C GLY A 55 -18.50 1.42 -8.41
N GLU A 56 -18.96 0.34 -9.06
CA GLU A 56 -19.96 0.43 -10.13
C GLU A 56 -21.32 0.88 -9.59
N THR A 57 -21.74 0.42 -8.40
CA THR A 57 -23.03 0.82 -7.80
C THR A 57 -23.10 2.31 -7.48
N LEU A 58 -21.94 2.95 -7.29
CA LEU A 58 -21.81 4.41 -7.17
C LEU A 58 -21.90 5.16 -8.52
N GLY A 59 -22.00 4.43 -9.64
CA GLY A 59 -22.05 4.99 -10.99
C GLY A 59 -20.68 5.24 -11.62
N ASN A 60 -19.62 4.69 -11.06
CA ASN A 60 -18.26 4.83 -11.60
C ASN A 60 -17.97 3.79 -12.69
N ASP A 61 -17.09 4.14 -13.60
CA ASP A 61 -16.51 3.21 -14.56
C ASP A 61 -15.34 2.44 -13.91
N VAL A 62 -15.61 1.23 -13.45
CA VAL A 62 -14.61 0.37 -12.81
C VAL A 62 -13.49 -0.09 -13.77
N SER A 63 -13.72 0.02 -15.10
CA SER A 63 -12.71 -0.36 -16.09
C SER A 63 -11.46 0.54 -16.02
N LEU A 64 -11.62 1.79 -15.58
CA LEU A 64 -10.53 2.75 -15.42
C LEU A 64 -9.48 2.30 -14.37
N LEU A 65 -9.88 1.49 -13.39
CA LEU A 65 -8.96 0.99 -12.38
C LEU A 65 -8.12 -0.20 -12.85
N LYS A 66 -8.52 -0.85 -13.94
CA LYS A 66 -7.85 -2.08 -14.43
C LYS A 66 -6.45 -1.83 -14.97
N ALA A 67 -6.15 -0.61 -15.40
CA ALA A 67 -4.83 -0.24 -15.92
C ALA A 67 -3.70 -0.49 -14.90
N ALA A 68 -4.00 -0.38 -13.60
CA ALA A 68 -3.02 -0.61 -12.55
C ALA A 68 -2.72 -2.10 -12.27
N ILE A 69 -3.57 -3.04 -12.73
CA ILE A 69 -3.47 -4.46 -12.33
C ILE A 69 -2.17 -5.10 -12.85
N GLU A 70 -1.87 -4.94 -14.13
CA GLU A 70 -0.70 -5.57 -14.75
C GLU A 70 0.62 -5.04 -14.18
N PRO A 71 0.86 -3.72 -14.10
CA PRO A 71 2.11 -3.21 -13.54
C PRO A 71 2.26 -3.56 -12.04
N ILE A 72 1.18 -3.58 -11.25
CA ILE A 72 1.23 -4.10 -9.87
C ILE A 72 1.61 -5.57 -9.85
N GLY A 73 1.04 -6.40 -10.74
CA GLY A 73 1.34 -7.84 -10.82
C GLY A 73 2.81 -8.11 -11.09
N ASN A 74 3.42 -7.36 -12.02
CA ASN A 74 4.85 -7.46 -12.34
C ASN A 74 5.71 -7.08 -11.14
N LEU A 75 5.41 -5.96 -10.50
CA LEU A 75 6.11 -5.51 -9.30
C LEU A 75 5.96 -6.49 -8.12
N LEU A 76 4.76 -7.04 -7.93
CA LEU A 76 4.46 -8.04 -6.89
C LEU A 76 5.27 -9.32 -7.10
N SER A 77 5.41 -9.79 -8.35
CA SER A 77 6.24 -10.96 -8.67
C SER A 77 7.70 -10.73 -8.29
N ASP A 78 8.28 -9.62 -8.72
CA ASP A 78 9.68 -9.26 -8.40
C ASP A 78 9.91 -9.09 -6.89
N ALA A 79 8.99 -8.42 -6.19
CA ALA A 79 9.06 -8.23 -4.75
C ALA A 79 9.05 -9.58 -3.99
N ARG A 80 8.22 -10.54 -4.43
CA ARG A 80 8.15 -11.90 -3.89
C ARG A 80 9.43 -12.68 -4.13
N GLU A 81 9.96 -12.64 -5.36
CA GLU A 81 11.22 -13.32 -5.72
C GLU A 81 12.39 -12.83 -4.87
N ARG A 82 12.40 -11.56 -4.51
CA ARG A 82 13.45 -10.93 -3.69
C ARG A 82 13.20 -11.01 -2.18
N GLY A 83 12.08 -11.56 -1.76
CA GLY A 83 11.71 -11.62 -0.34
C GLY A 83 11.46 -10.26 0.31
N MET A 84 11.09 -9.25 -0.47
CA MET A 84 10.64 -7.96 0.06
C MET A 84 9.37 -8.13 0.88
N LEU A 85 9.17 -7.27 1.86
CA LEU A 85 7.90 -7.24 2.59
C LEU A 85 6.78 -6.73 1.69
N VAL A 86 5.80 -7.58 1.40
CA VAL A 86 4.57 -7.22 0.70
C VAL A 86 3.44 -7.13 1.70
N ILE A 87 2.66 -6.05 1.66
CA ILE A 87 1.50 -5.81 2.50
C ILE A 87 0.32 -5.45 1.61
N HIS A 88 -0.81 -6.12 1.83
CA HIS A 88 -2.07 -5.79 1.17
C HIS A 88 -2.99 -5.08 2.15
N THR A 89 -3.79 -4.12 1.68
CA THR A 89 -4.86 -3.55 2.48
C THR A 89 -6.22 -3.85 1.88
N ARG A 90 -7.23 -3.88 2.74
CA ARG A 90 -8.64 -3.96 2.34
C ARG A 90 -9.46 -2.97 3.16
N GLU A 91 -10.19 -2.08 2.49
CA GLU A 91 -11.18 -1.27 3.21
C GLU A 91 -12.40 -2.14 3.51
N GLY A 92 -12.77 -2.20 4.78
CA GLY A 92 -13.94 -2.96 5.19
C GLY A 92 -14.21 -2.91 6.67
N HIS A 93 -15.47 -3.16 7.02
CA HIS A 93 -15.99 -3.07 8.36
C HIS A 93 -16.38 -4.44 8.91
N ARG A 94 -16.44 -4.56 10.24
CA ARG A 94 -16.99 -5.73 10.92
C ARG A 94 -18.44 -5.94 10.50
N SER A 95 -18.91 -7.16 10.59
CA SER A 95 -20.29 -7.53 10.20
C SER A 95 -21.37 -6.79 10.98
N ASP A 96 -21.08 -6.42 12.22
CA ASP A 96 -21.95 -5.62 13.10
C ASP A 96 -21.77 -4.10 12.93
N LEU A 97 -20.85 -3.67 12.08
CA LEU A 97 -20.47 -2.28 11.82
C LEU A 97 -19.99 -1.51 13.07
N SER A 98 -19.57 -2.21 14.14
CA SER A 98 -19.12 -1.59 15.40
C SER A 98 -17.85 -0.74 15.26
N ASP A 99 -17.10 -0.91 14.18
CA ASP A 99 -15.91 -0.14 13.82
C ASP A 99 -16.17 0.97 12.78
N ALA A 100 -17.44 1.21 12.44
CA ALA A 100 -17.86 2.23 11.48
C ALA A 100 -18.50 3.43 12.18
N HIS A 101 -17.99 4.63 11.91
CA HIS A 101 -18.61 5.87 12.43
C HIS A 101 -19.95 6.12 11.76
N THR A 102 -20.93 6.64 12.53
CA THR A 102 -22.27 7.01 12.05
C THR A 102 -22.21 7.88 10.78
N ALA A 103 -21.35 8.90 10.78
CA ALA A 103 -21.18 9.76 9.61
C ALA A 103 -20.70 9.04 8.34
N LYS A 104 -20.01 7.90 8.48
CA LYS A 104 -19.57 7.06 7.37
C LYS A 104 -20.70 6.14 6.89
N VAL A 105 -21.43 5.54 7.83
CA VAL A 105 -22.53 4.59 7.56
C VAL A 105 -23.75 5.29 6.97
N GLU A 106 -24.04 6.51 7.40
CA GLU A 106 -25.23 7.27 6.96
C GLU A 106 -25.01 8.08 5.66
N ARG A 107 -23.79 8.03 5.10
CA ARG A 107 -23.47 8.78 3.88
C ARG A 107 -24.18 8.21 2.66
N GLY A 108 -24.80 9.11 1.87
CA GLY A 108 -25.41 8.77 0.59
C GLY A 108 -26.80 8.12 0.70
N ALA A 109 -27.28 7.63 -0.43
CA ALA A 109 -28.56 6.92 -0.51
C ALA A 109 -28.55 5.63 0.31
N PRO A 110 -29.63 5.23 0.96
CA PRO A 110 -29.68 4.04 1.84
C PRO A 110 -29.16 2.74 1.18
N SER A 111 -29.43 2.54 -0.10
CA SER A 111 -28.98 1.38 -0.86
C SER A 111 -27.47 1.39 -1.22
N LEU A 112 -26.78 2.51 -1.01
CA LEU A 112 -25.36 2.69 -1.29
C LEU A 112 -24.51 2.84 -0.03
N ARG A 113 -25.12 2.64 1.13
CA ARG A 113 -24.44 2.76 2.42
C ARG A 113 -23.58 1.55 2.72
N ILE A 114 -22.50 1.75 3.45
CA ILE A 114 -21.71 0.68 4.01
C ILE A 114 -22.61 -0.26 4.82
N GLY A 115 -22.48 -1.56 4.58
CA GLY A 115 -23.28 -2.59 5.20
C GLY A 115 -24.64 -2.85 4.55
N ALA A 116 -25.07 -2.02 3.58
CA ALA A 116 -26.27 -2.30 2.78
C ALA A 116 -26.04 -3.52 1.86
N PRO A 117 -27.10 -4.27 1.52
CA PRO A 117 -27.00 -5.35 0.55
C PRO A 117 -26.58 -4.84 -0.83
N GLY A 118 -25.61 -5.48 -1.46
CA GLY A 118 -25.14 -5.23 -2.81
C GLY A 118 -25.04 -6.52 -3.61
N PRO A 119 -24.69 -6.46 -4.91
CA PRO A 119 -24.58 -7.64 -5.78
C PRO A 119 -23.47 -8.62 -5.32
N MET A 120 -22.42 -8.10 -4.66
CA MET A 120 -21.30 -8.88 -4.13
C MET A 120 -21.35 -9.05 -2.60
N GLY A 121 -22.54 -9.14 -2.01
CA GLY A 121 -22.74 -9.20 -0.57
C GLY A 121 -22.95 -7.81 0.03
N ARG A 122 -22.76 -7.67 1.34
CA ARG A 122 -22.89 -6.39 2.03
C ARG A 122 -21.71 -5.49 1.69
N ILE A 123 -22.00 -4.27 1.28
CA ILE A 123 -21.02 -3.27 0.82
C ILE A 123 -19.94 -3.04 1.89
N LEU A 124 -18.67 -3.24 1.52
CA LEU A 124 -17.48 -3.04 2.37
C LEU A 124 -17.58 -3.72 3.74
N VAL A 125 -18.11 -4.94 3.80
CA VAL A 125 -18.16 -5.76 5.02
C VAL A 125 -17.18 -6.92 4.89
N ARG A 126 -16.38 -7.13 5.93
CA ARG A 126 -15.36 -8.20 5.98
C ARG A 126 -16.01 -9.57 5.83
N GLY A 127 -15.41 -10.41 4.99
CA GLY A 127 -15.90 -11.75 4.68
C GLY A 127 -16.93 -11.82 3.57
N GLU A 128 -17.40 -10.68 3.05
CA GLU A 128 -18.26 -10.65 1.88
C GLU A 128 -17.45 -10.78 0.59
N PRO A 129 -18.01 -11.32 -0.50
CA PRO A 129 -17.27 -11.49 -1.76
C PRO A 129 -16.67 -10.22 -2.34
N GLY A 130 -17.34 -9.08 -2.19
CA GLY A 130 -16.85 -7.78 -2.64
C GLY A 130 -15.62 -7.28 -1.88
N HIS A 131 -15.50 -7.67 -0.61
CA HIS A 131 -14.36 -7.30 0.24
C HIS A 131 -13.06 -8.00 -0.15
N GLU A 132 -13.11 -9.11 -0.87
CA GLU A 132 -11.91 -9.87 -1.24
C GLU A 132 -11.04 -9.13 -2.26
N ILE A 133 -9.71 -9.35 -2.18
CA ILE A 133 -8.77 -8.87 -3.18
C ILE A 133 -8.99 -9.63 -4.49
N ILE A 134 -8.85 -8.94 -5.62
CA ILE A 134 -8.99 -9.57 -6.94
C ILE A 134 -8.00 -10.73 -7.12
N ALA A 135 -8.42 -11.78 -7.81
CA ALA A 135 -7.63 -13.00 -7.94
C ALA A 135 -6.22 -12.80 -8.54
N ALA A 136 -6.08 -11.83 -9.47
CA ALA A 136 -4.81 -11.52 -10.10
C ALA A 136 -3.72 -11.01 -9.13
N LEU A 137 -4.13 -10.42 -8.00
CA LEU A 137 -3.23 -9.85 -7.00
C LEU A 137 -3.43 -10.48 -5.61
N ALA A 138 -3.99 -11.68 -5.57
CA ALA A 138 -4.27 -12.36 -4.30
C ALA A 138 -3.00 -12.51 -3.44
N PRO A 139 -3.10 -12.22 -2.13
CA PRO A 139 -2.00 -12.43 -1.20
C PRO A 139 -1.63 -13.91 -1.10
N VAL A 140 -0.35 -14.19 -0.87
CA VAL A 140 0.14 -15.54 -0.58
C VAL A 140 0.42 -15.70 0.92
N ALA A 141 0.59 -16.96 1.36
CA ALA A 141 0.86 -17.25 2.75
C ALA A 141 2.11 -16.49 3.25
N GLY A 142 1.97 -15.79 4.37
CA GLY A 142 3.02 -14.98 4.98
C GLY A 142 2.98 -13.50 4.62
N GLU A 143 2.18 -13.08 3.65
CA GLU A 143 1.94 -11.67 3.36
C GLU A 143 0.86 -11.11 4.30
N PRO A 144 1.14 -10.03 5.05
CA PRO A 144 0.15 -9.36 5.86
C PRO A 144 -1.01 -8.80 5.02
N VAL A 145 -2.24 -9.01 5.48
CA VAL A 145 -3.44 -8.37 4.94
C VAL A 145 -4.05 -7.51 6.04
N VAL A 146 -4.05 -6.20 5.82
CA VAL A 146 -4.50 -5.20 6.78
C VAL A 146 -5.93 -4.78 6.45
N ASP A 147 -6.89 -5.21 7.25
CA ASP A 147 -8.28 -4.76 7.14
C ASP A 147 -8.45 -3.41 7.85
N LYS A 148 -8.77 -2.36 7.09
CA LYS A 148 -8.85 -1.00 7.60
C LYS A 148 -10.27 -0.44 7.57
N PRO A 149 -10.76 0.14 8.68
CA PRO A 149 -12.07 0.79 8.72
C PRO A 149 -12.02 2.24 8.19
N GLY A 150 -10.83 2.79 7.99
CA GLY A 150 -10.59 4.14 7.47
C GLY A 150 -10.17 4.16 6.01
N LYS A 151 -9.96 5.37 5.47
CA LYS A 151 -9.38 5.54 4.14
C LYS A 151 -7.87 5.29 4.18
N GLY A 152 -7.17 5.86 5.16
CA GLY A 152 -5.76 5.61 5.38
C GLY A 152 -5.49 4.25 6.01
N ALA A 153 -4.36 3.66 5.67
CA ALA A 153 -4.02 2.31 6.08
C ALA A 153 -3.50 2.22 7.52
N PHE A 154 -3.14 3.35 8.14
CA PHE A 154 -2.67 3.40 9.53
C PHE A 154 -3.79 3.62 10.55
N TYR A 155 -4.96 4.13 10.10
CA TYR A 155 -6.06 4.43 11.00
C TYR A 155 -6.69 3.15 11.56
N ALA A 156 -6.60 2.97 12.87
CA ALA A 156 -7.18 1.83 13.61
C ALA A 156 -6.74 0.45 13.08
N THR A 157 -5.47 0.34 12.69
CA THR A 157 -4.84 -0.89 12.20
C THR A 157 -3.50 -1.12 12.91
N ASP A 158 -2.92 -2.28 12.71
CA ASP A 158 -1.59 -2.67 13.16
C ASP A 158 -0.47 -2.42 12.12
N LEU A 159 -0.76 -1.72 11.01
CA LEU A 159 0.22 -1.47 9.96
C LEU A 159 1.52 -0.86 10.48
N HIS A 160 1.43 0.14 11.36
CA HIS A 160 2.62 0.78 11.94
C HIS A 160 3.50 -0.22 12.70
N GLU A 161 2.89 -1.10 13.47
CA GLU A 161 3.61 -2.13 14.25
C GLU A 161 4.27 -3.17 13.33
N ILE A 162 3.57 -3.60 12.26
CA ILE A 162 4.11 -4.51 11.24
C ILE A 162 5.37 -3.92 10.62
N LEU A 163 5.32 -2.66 10.19
CA LEU A 163 6.43 -1.96 9.54
C LEU A 163 7.62 -1.79 10.51
N ARG A 164 7.36 -1.33 11.73
CA ARG A 164 8.41 -1.14 12.74
C ARG A 164 9.11 -2.44 13.12
N ASN A 165 8.35 -3.51 13.32
CA ASN A 165 8.90 -4.82 13.67
C ASN A 165 9.80 -5.39 12.59
N ARG A 166 9.60 -4.97 11.33
CA ARG A 166 10.42 -5.35 10.16
C ARG A 166 11.46 -4.30 9.81
N ARG A 167 11.62 -3.23 10.62
CA ARG A 167 12.58 -2.13 10.41
C ARG A 167 12.41 -1.45 9.04
N ILE A 168 11.17 -1.32 8.57
CA ILE A 168 10.84 -0.64 7.33
C ILE A 168 10.87 0.87 7.57
N ASP A 169 11.50 1.60 6.66
CA ASP A 169 11.55 3.06 6.63
C ASP A 169 10.98 3.65 5.33
N THR A 170 10.85 2.83 4.30
CA THR A 170 10.39 3.25 2.98
C THR A 170 9.20 2.39 2.53
N LEU A 171 8.19 3.05 1.97
CA LEU A 171 7.01 2.40 1.42
C LEU A 171 6.93 2.67 -0.08
N VAL A 172 6.92 1.63 -0.89
CA VAL A 172 6.50 1.68 -2.29
C VAL A 172 5.00 1.45 -2.30
N VAL A 173 4.23 2.47 -2.66
CA VAL A 173 2.77 2.48 -2.52
C VAL A 173 2.10 2.43 -3.89
N CYS A 174 1.15 1.53 -4.05
CA CYS A 174 0.33 1.37 -5.25
C CYS A 174 -1.11 0.99 -4.89
N GLY A 175 -2.01 0.96 -5.88
CA GLY A 175 -3.41 0.54 -5.68
C GLY A 175 -4.44 1.64 -5.91
N VAL A 176 -5.61 1.53 -5.29
CA VAL A 176 -6.77 2.37 -5.58
C VAL A 176 -7.48 2.91 -4.34
N THR A 177 -8.18 4.06 -4.45
CA THR A 177 -8.03 5.04 -5.54
C THR A 177 -6.98 6.05 -5.15
N THR A 178 -6.30 6.61 -6.16
CA THR A 178 -5.14 7.50 -5.97
C THR A 178 -5.43 8.62 -4.97
N GLU A 179 -6.52 9.36 -5.16
CA GLU A 179 -6.88 10.55 -4.39
C GLU A 179 -7.51 10.24 -3.02
N VAL A 180 -7.91 8.99 -2.77
CA VAL A 180 -8.58 8.60 -1.52
C VAL A 180 -7.66 7.73 -0.66
N CYS A 181 -7.69 6.40 -0.85
CA CYS A 181 -6.99 5.49 0.06
C CYS A 181 -5.48 5.56 -0.08
N VAL A 182 -4.96 5.65 -1.32
CA VAL A 182 -3.52 5.84 -1.57
C VAL A 182 -3.04 7.14 -0.95
N HIS A 183 -3.63 8.27 -1.33
CA HIS A 183 -3.19 9.59 -0.89
C HIS A 183 -3.32 9.78 0.64
N THR A 184 -4.41 9.26 1.25
CA THR A 184 -4.56 9.31 2.72
C THR A 184 -3.48 8.50 3.40
N THR A 185 -3.17 7.28 2.90
CA THR A 185 -2.10 6.43 3.45
C THR A 185 -0.74 7.10 3.35
N VAL A 186 -0.44 7.75 2.22
CA VAL A 186 0.83 8.48 2.01
C VAL A 186 0.99 9.62 3.01
N ARG A 187 -0.06 10.41 3.26
CA ARG A 187 -0.02 11.48 4.27
C ARG A 187 0.19 10.93 5.68
N GLU A 188 -0.53 9.87 6.03
CA GLU A 188 -0.37 9.19 7.32
C GLU A 188 1.03 8.58 7.50
N ALA A 189 1.62 8.05 6.41
CA ALA A 189 3.00 7.54 6.38
C ALA A 189 4.01 8.67 6.63
N ASN A 190 3.86 9.79 5.91
CA ASN A 190 4.70 10.98 6.05
C ASN A 190 4.70 11.52 7.49
N ASP A 191 3.51 11.66 8.11
CA ASP A 191 3.37 12.11 9.49
C ASP A 191 4.03 11.17 10.51
N ARG A 192 4.29 9.91 10.13
CA ARG A 192 4.97 8.90 10.95
C ARG A 192 6.45 8.73 10.63
N GLY A 193 6.97 9.52 9.70
CA GLY A 193 8.37 9.53 9.31
C GLY A 193 8.77 8.45 8.31
N TYR A 194 7.82 7.82 7.62
CA TYR A 194 8.12 6.94 6.50
C TYR A 194 8.35 7.74 5.22
N ARG A 195 9.31 7.30 4.42
CA ARG A 195 9.47 7.76 3.04
C ARG A 195 8.45 7.02 2.17
N ALA A 196 7.62 7.73 1.44
CA ALA A 196 6.62 7.14 0.57
C ALA A 196 6.94 7.41 -0.91
N VAL A 197 7.10 6.33 -1.70
CA VAL A 197 7.28 6.37 -3.15
C VAL A 197 6.00 5.84 -3.78
N VAL A 198 5.22 6.70 -4.42
CA VAL A 198 3.97 6.34 -5.06
C VAL A 198 4.21 6.04 -6.53
N LEU A 199 3.72 4.89 -7.00
CA LEU A 199 3.90 4.49 -8.40
C LEU A 199 2.70 4.94 -9.22
N GLY A 200 2.92 5.93 -10.08
CA GLY A 200 1.85 6.54 -10.87
C GLY A 200 1.14 5.56 -11.79
N ASP A 201 1.88 4.68 -12.43
CA ASP A 201 1.35 3.63 -13.31
C ASP A 201 0.70 2.44 -12.57
N CYS A 202 1.01 2.29 -11.27
CA CYS A 202 0.42 1.29 -10.38
C CYS A 202 -0.72 1.86 -9.52
N CYS A 203 -1.12 3.11 -9.73
CA CYS A 203 -2.27 3.71 -9.08
C CYS A 203 -3.34 4.05 -10.13
N ALA A 204 -4.59 4.08 -9.71
CA ALA A 204 -5.69 4.49 -10.58
C ALA A 204 -6.82 5.17 -9.80
N SER A 205 -7.64 5.92 -10.52
CA SER A 205 -8.84 6.57 -10.00
C SER A 205 -9.99 6.42 -10.99
N TYR A 206 -11.22 6.52 -10.52
CA TYR A 206 -12.41 6.68 -11.38
C TYR A 206 -12.44 8.04 -12.08
N PHE A 207 -11.61 8.98 -11.64
CA PHE A 207 -11.51 10.34 -12.16
C PHE A 207 -10.07 10.64 -12.54
N GLN A 208 -9.77 10.67 -13.86
CA GLN A 208 -8.40 10.87 -14.36
C GLN A 208 -7.78 12.16 -13.81
N GLU A 209 -8.54 13.26 -13.75
CA GLU A 209 -8.05 14.52 -13.19
C GLU A 209 -7.63 14.37 -11.73
N PHE A 210 -8.38 13.61 -10.92
CA PHE A 210 -8.05 13.42 -9.50
C PHE A 210 -6.79 12.57 -9.33
N HIS A 211 -6.60 11.58 -10.19
CA HIS A 211 -5.37 10.80 -10.24
C HIS A 211 -4.17 11.71 -10.51
N GLU A 212 -4.20 12.49 -11.59
CA GLU A 212 -3.11 13.37 -11.99
C GLU A 212 -2.81 14.45 -10.94
N VAL A 213 -3.85 15.11 -10.41
CA VAL A 213 -3.70 16.11 -9.36
C VAL A 213 -3.17 15.47 -8.08
N GLY A 214 -3.68 14.29 -7.71
CA GLY A 214 -3.23 13.55 -6.53
C GLY A 214 -1.72 13.26 -6.56
N LEU A 215 -1.21 12.76 -7.69
CA LEU A 215 0.22 12.51 -7.85
C LEU A 215 1.05 13.82 -7.79
N ARG A 216 0.60 14.87 -8.48
CA ARG A 216 1.28 16.18 -8.41
C ARG A 216 1.31 16.78 -7.01
N MET A 217 0.27 16.55 -6.21
CA MET A 217 0.23 17.01 -4.81
C MET A 217 1.26 16.28 -3.94
N ILE A 218 1.56 15.02 -4.22
CA ILE A 218 2.55 14.24 -3.47
C ILE A 218 3.95 14.81 -3.71
N ALA A 219 4.34 15.00 -4.97
CA ALA A 219 5.67 15.47 -5.36
C ALA A 219 5.87 16.98 -5.22
N ALA A 220 4.80 17.75 -5.01
CA ALA A 220 4.87 19.20 -4.90
C ALA A 220 5.78 19.68 -3.77
N GLN A 221 6.31 20.91 -3.91
CA GLN A 221 7.12 21.56 -2.87
C GLN A 221 8.35 20.71 -2.43
N GLY A 222 9.01 20.05 -3.38
CA GLY A 222 10.16 19.22 -3.07
C GLY A 222 9.80 17.87 -2.42
N GLY A 223 8.64 17.29 -2.77
CA GLY A 223 8.20 16.00 -2.23
C GLY A 223 7.57 16.12 -0.83
N ILE A 224 6.72 17.15 -0.61
CA ILE A 224 6.16 17.43 0.73
C ILE A 224 5.45 16.22 1.37
N PHE A 225 4.92 15.30 0.58
CA PHE A 225 4.34 14.06 1.08
C PHE A 225 5.09 12.81 0.64
N GLY A 226 6.03 12.93 -0.29
CA GLY A 226 6.80 11.80 -0.79
C GLY A 226 7.22 11.98 -2.25
N TRP A 227 7.52 10.88 -2.88
CA TRP A 227 8.02 10.79 -4.25
C TRP A 227 6.99 10.13 -5.16
N VAL A 228 7.04 10.47 -6.44
CA VAL A 228 6.26 9.80 -7.49
C VAL A 228 7.23 9.18 -8.49
N SER A 229 7.05 7.89 -8.75
CA SER A 229 7.88 7.09 -9.65
C SER A 229 7.00 6.21 -10.55
N SER A 230 7.62 5.30 -11.28
CA SER A 230 6.95 4.25 -12.04
C SER A 230 7.39 2.85 -11.58
N SER A 231 6.59 1.83 -11.90
CA SER A 231 6.98 0.43 -11.68
C SER A 231 8.26 0.07 -12.41
N THR A 232 8.43 0.60 -13.64
CA THR A 232 9.63 0.38 -14.45
C THR A 232 10.88 0.93 -13.78
N ASP A 233 10.83 2.13 -13.22
CA ASP A 233 11.98 2.75 -12.57
C ASP A 233 12.37 2.02 -11.28
N VAL A 234 11.38 1.60 -10.50
CA VAL A 234 11.63 0.81 -9.29
C VAL A 234 12.25 -0.54 -9.64
N LEU A 235 11.69 -1.26 -10.62
CA LEU A 235 12.24 -2.54 -11.08
C LEU A 235 13.65 -2.40 -11.64
N ALA A 236 13.92 -1.36 -12.43
CA ALA A 236 15.25 -1.08 -12.97
C ALA A 236 16.26 -0.77 -11.85
N GLY A 237 15.87 0.06 -10.89
CA GLY A 237 16.70 0.37 -9.73
C GLY A 237 17.05 -0.88 -8.92
N ILE A 238 16.07 -1.72 -8.62
CA ILE A 238 16.30 -2.95 -7.85
C ILE A 238 17.16 -3.94 -8.65
N ALA A 239 16.92 -4.11 -9.96
CA ALA A 239 17.72 -4.99 -10.82
C ALA A 239 19.20 -4.56 -10.92
N ALA A 240 19.51 -3.28 -10.80
CA ALA A 240 20.88 -2.77 -10.79
C ALA A 240 21.71 -3.31 -9.59
N LEU A 241 21.05 -3.65 -8.48
CA LEU A 241 21.73 -4.27 -7.32
C LEU A 241 22.27 -5.67 -7.63
N ASP A 242 21.60 -6.43 -8.50
CA ASP A 242 22.02 -7.79 -8.87
C ASP A 242 23.28 -7.79 -9.73
N GLN A 243 23.47 -6.70 -10.52
CA GLN A 243 24.65 -6.54 -11.38
C GLN A 243 25.87 -6.04 -10.61
N ALA A 244 25.67 -5.46 -9.44
CA ALA A 244 26.73 -4.94 -8.57
C ALA A 244 27.20 -5.95 -7.48
N ALA A 245 26.60 -7.13 -7.44
CA ALA A 245 26.88 -8.20 -6.48
C ALA A 245 27.77 -9.27 -7.08
#